data_311246d85ba2f0eb2b0b5f7cb73b114a
#
_entry.id   311246d85ba2f0eb2b0b5f7cb73b114a
#
_cell.length_a   1.000
_cell.length_b   1.000
_cell.length_c   1.000
_cell.angle_alpha   90.00
_cell.angle_beta   90.00
_cell.angle_gamma   90.00
#
_symmetry.space_group_name_H-M   'P 1'
#
loop_
_entity.id
_entity.type
_entity.pdbx_description
1 polymer ?
#
loop_
_entity_poly.entity_id
_entity_poly.type
_entity_poly.pdbx_seq_one_letter_code
_entity_poly.pdbx_strand_id
1 'polypeptide(L)'
;MSPILLRILQLLVLVFLQAVLLFVSAGTLRWPAGWWYIGLYVLMLAGASILLIPNRREVIEERSKGVKGGKRWDYWLTQLMIIPSLGTLVVSGLDQRWNWTRPLPLWLPLIGGLLFLVGYALVLWAMYANKYFSQVVRIQSERGHVAVTAGPYRFIRHPGYLGMTTSLLGAVFLLGSLYGLVCFVVYLVLIFLRTALEDRTLLAELPGYPEYAKRTRFRLVPGLW
;
A
#
# COMPACT_ATOMS: atom_id res chain seq x y z
N MET A 1 7.54 21.43 -13.75
CA MET A 1 6.25 20.92 -13.20
C MET A 1 6.38 20.86 -11.68
N SER A 2 5.39 21.36 -10.93
CA SER A 2 5.46 21.28 -9.47
C SER A 2 5.41 19.81 -8.98
N PRO A 3 6.08 19.46 -7.87
CA PRO A 3 6.04 18.09 -7.33
C PRO A 3 4.63 17.57 -7.04
N ILE A 4 3.73 18.47 -6.63
CA ILE A 4 2.32 18.13 -6.37
C ILE A 4 1.62 17.77 -7.69
N LEU A 5 1.79 18.58 -8.76
CA LEU A 5 1.20 18.28 -10.05
C LEU A 5 1.73 16.97 -10.64
N LEU A 6 3.04 16.72 -10.51
CA LEU A 6 3.65 15.46 -10.89
C LEU A 6 3.00 14.27 -10.14
N ARG A 7 2.81 14.44 -8.83
CA ARG A 7 2.20 13.38 -8.02
C ARG A 7 0.75 13.12 -8.42
N ILE A 8 -0.04 14.16 -8.65
CA ILE A 8 -1.42 14.02 -9.13
C ILE A 8 -1.45 13.26 -10.46
N LEU A 9 -0.60 13.64 -11.42
CA LEU A 9 -0.51 12.94 -12.71
C LEU A 9 -0.14 11.46 -12.53
N GLN A 10 0.85 11.14 -11.68
CA GLN A 10 1.20 9.76 -11.36
C GLN A 10 0.02 8.96 -10.80
N LEU A 11 -0.79 9.57 -9.93
CA LEU A 11 -1.96 8.92 -9.36
C LEU A 11 -3.07 8.71 -10.39
N LEU A 12 -3.32 9.69 -11.27
CA LEU A 12 -4.28 9.55 -12.37
C LEU A 12 -3.89 8.43 -13.33
N VAL A 13 -2.61 8.37 -13.72
CA VAL A 13 -2.07 7.28 -14.56
C VAL A 13 -2.23 5.93 -13.86
N LEU A 14 -1.98 5.86 -12.55
CA LEU A 14 -2.13 4.63 -11.79
C LEU A 14 -3.60 4.17 -11.72
N VAL A 15 -4.55 5.09 -11.49
CA VAL A 15 -5.99 4.77 -11.50
C VAL A 15 -6.42 4.28 -12.87
N PHE A 16 -6.00 4.96 -13.93
CA PHE A 16 -6.29 4.56 -15.30
C PHE A 16 -5.74 3.16 -15.62
N LEU A 17 -4.47 2.91 -15.27
CA LEU A 17 -3.86 1.60 -15.47
C LEU A 17 -4.61 0.49 -14.72
N GLN A 18 -5.01 0.72 -13.47
CA GLN A 18 -5.78 -0.25 -12.69
C GLN A 18 -7.14 -0.52 -13.33
N ALA A 19 -7.85 0.51 -13.78
CA ALA A 19 -9.13 0.35 -14.47
C ALA A 19 -8.97 -0.45 -15.78
N VAL A 20 -7.94 -0.13 -16.58
CA VAL A 20 -7.63 -0.87 -17.82
C VAL A 20 -7.35 -2.34 -17.51
N LEU A 21 -6.44 -2.65 -16.58
CA LEU A 21 -6.11 -4.02 -16.21
C LEU A 21 -7.34 -4.81 -15.73
N LEU A 22 -8.16 -4.15 -14.90
CA LEU A 22 -9.33 -4.78 -14.29
C LEU A 22 -10.42 -5.10 -15.36
N PHE A 23 -10.82 -4.11 -16.14
CA PHE A 23 -11.93 -4.25 -17.07
C PHE A 23 -11.55 -4.94 -18.38
N VAL A 24 -10.32 -4.81 -18.86
CA VAL A 24 -9.84 -5.56 -20.03
C VAL A 24 -9.76 -7.05 -19.70
N SER A 25 -9.24 -7.43 -18.54
CA SER A 25 -9.21 -8.84 -18.12
C SER A 25 -10.61 -9.39 -17.88
N ALA A 26 -11.53 -8.60 -17.31
CA ALA A 26 -12.93 -9.00 -17.14
C ALA A 26 -13.69 -9.12 -18.47
N GLY A 27 -13.25 -8.46 -19.53
CA GLY A 27 -13.91 -8.43 -20.84
C GLY A 27 -15.26 -7.69 -20.84
N THR A 28 -15.56 -6.93 -19.79
CA THR A 28 -16.82 -6.21 -19.63
C THR A 28 -16.68 -5.03 -18.69
N LEU A 29 -17.39 -3.95 -19.00
CA LEU A 29 -17.59 -2.81 -18.07
C LEU A 29 -18.80 -3.02 -17.14
N ARG A 30 -19.63 -4.05 -17.38
CA ARG A 30 -20.81 -4.37 -16.56
C ARG A 30 -20.43 -5.25 -15.36
N TRP A 31 -19.53 -4.72 -14.53
CA TRP A 31 -19.04 -5.39 -13.33
C TRP A 31 -19.08 -4.44 -12.12
N PRO A 32 -20.14 -4.47 -11.31
CA PRO A 32 -20.31 -3.55 -10.18
C PRO A 32 -19.16 -3.56 -9.18
N ALA A 33 -18.63 -4.75 -8.83
CA ALA A 33 -17.52 -4.85 -7.88
C ALA A 33 -16.23 -4.13 -8.39
N GLY A 34 -15.96 -4.20 -9.70
CA GLY A 34 -14.86 -3.46 -10.32
C GLY A 34 -15.03 -1.94 -10.17
N TRP A 35 -16.25 -1.44 -10.38
CA TRP A 35 -16.54 -0.02 -10.20
C TRP A 35 -16.49 0.41 -8.72
N TRP A 36 -16.96 -0.43 -7.80
CA TRP A 36 -16.81 -0.18 -6.36
C TRP A 36 -15.35 -0.10 -5.96
N TYR A 37 -14.49 -1.01 -6.45
CA TYR A 37 -13.06 -0.96 -6.20
C TYR A 37 -12.45 0.37 -6.69
N ILE A 38 -12.67 0.73 -7.96
CA ILE A 38 -12.12 1.99 -8.52
C ILE A 38 -12.67 3.20 -7.77
N GLY A 39 -13.98 3.23 -7.47
CA GLY A 39 -14.61 4.35 -6.74
C GLY A 39 -14.03 4.54 -5.34
N LEU A 40 -13.88 3.45 -4.57
CA LEU A 40 -13.26 3.48 -3.25
C LEU A 40 -11.78 3.89 -3.33
N TYR A 41 -11.05 3.39 -4.33
CA TYR A 41 -9.64 3.76 -4.52
C TYR A 41 -9.49 5.26 -4.82
N VAL A 42 -10.30 5.81 -5.72
CA VAL A 42 -10.32 7.25 -6.05
C VAL A 42 -10.72 8.08 -4.82
N LEU A 43 -11.74 7.65 -4.07
CA LEU A 43 -12.17 8.31 -2.84
C LEU A 43 -11.02 8.38 -1.82
N MET A 44 -10.30 7.28 -1.63
CA MET A 44 -9.16 7.23 -0.71
C MET A 44 -8.00 8.12 -1.17
N LEU A 45 -7.71 8.18 -2.49
CA LEU A 45 -6.69 9.08 -3.04
C LEU A 45 -7.09 10.55 -2.88
N ALA A 46 -8.35 10.88 -3.10
CA ALA A 46 -8.87 12.24 -2.90
C ALA A 46 -8.77 12.65 -1.43
N GLY A 47 -9.23 11.80 -0.50
CA GLY A 47 -9.11 12.02 0.94
C GLY A 47 -7.65 12.18 1.39
N ALA A 48 -6.75 11.34 0.89
CA ALA A 48 -5.31 11.47 1.14
C ALA A 48 -4.75 12.80 0.63
N SER A 49 -5.16 13.23 -0.55
CA SER A 49 -4.72 14.50 -1.14
C SER A 49 -5.22 15.70 -0.34
N ILE A 50 -6.51 15.70 0.04
CA ILE A 50 -7.13 16.75 0.87
C ILE A 50 -6.44 16.86 2.23
N LEU A 51 -6.09 15.73 2.84
CA LEU A 51 -5.45 15.73 4.16
C LEU A 51 -3.95 16.06 4.09
N LEU A 52 -3.21 15.45 3.15
CA LEU A 52 -1.74 15.52 3.14
C LEU A 52 -1.20 16.77 2.45
N ILE A 53 -1.84 17.30 1.40
CA ILE A 53 -1.31 18.47 0.67
C ILE A 53 -1.16 19.68 1.60
N PRO A 54 -2.16 20.07 2.41
CA PRO A 54 -2.00 21.22 3.31
C PRO A 54 -1.17 20.91 4.55
N ASN A 55 -1.16 19.67 5.06
CA ASN A 55 -0.58 19.35 6.37
C ASN A 55 0.76 18.61 6.31
N ARG A 56 1.06 17.93 5.22
CA ARG A 56 2.23 17.05 5.04
C ARG A 56 2.77 17.13 3.61
N ARG A 57 2.91 18.33 3.11
CA ARG A 57 3.40 18.59 1.75
C ARG A 57 4.73 17.90 1.47
N GLU A 58 5.62 17.86 2.46
CA GLU A 58 6.92 17.20 2.37
C GLU A 58 6.83 15.69 2.07
N VAL A 59 5.76 15.02 2.53
CA VAL A 59 5.50 13.59 2.20
C VAL A 59 5.11 13.43 0.73
N ILE A 60 4.28 14.34 0.22
CA ILE A 60 3.86 14.34 -1.19
C ILE A 60 5.05 14.60 -2.10
N GLU A 61 5.89 15.59 -1.76
CA GLU A 61 7.10 15.94 -2.51
C GLU A 61 8.10 14.77 -2.52
N GLU A 62 8.32 14.12 -1.37
CA GLU A 62 9.19 12.94 -1.29
C GLU A 62 8.67 11.79 -2.15
N ARG A 63 7.36 11.51 -2.09
CA ARG A 63 6.75 10.46 -2.89
C ARG A 63 6.68 10.76 -4.40
N SER A 64 6.73 12.03 -4.80
CA SER A 64 6.81 12.41 -6.23
C SER A 64 8.15 12.02 -6.87
N LYS A 65 9.21 11.84 -6.07
CA LYS A 65 10.54 11.40 -6.53
C LYS A 65 10.56 9.94 -7.01
N GLY A 66 9.51 9.16 -6.67
CA GLY A 66 9.42 7.74 -6.98
C GLY A 66 10.48 6.91 -6.25
N VAL A 67 11.17 6.04 -6.98
CA VAL A 67 12.15 5.09 -6.41
C VAL A 67 13.59 5.62 -6.36
N LYS A 68 13.81 6.92 -6.63
CA LYS A 68 15.15 7.52 -6.67
C LYS A 68 15.78 7.59 -5.27
N GLY A 69 17.05 7.26 -5.17
CA GLY A 69 17.84 7.38 -3.93
C GLY A 69 17.62 6.26 -2.91
N GLY A 70 16.81 5.25 -3.22
CA GLY A 70 16.60 4.09 -2.37
C GLY A 70 17.75 3.08 -2.39
N LYS A 71 17.75 2.19 -1.41
CA LYS A 71 18.66 1.03 -1.39
C LYS A 71 18.44 0.17 -2.63
N ARG A 72 19.51 -0.37 -3.24
CA ARG A 72 19.43 -1.18 -4.47
C ARG A 72 18.52 -2.42 -4.31
N TRP A 73 18.62 -3.10 -3.17
CA TRP A 73 17.77 -4.25 -2.86
C TRP A 73 16.28 -3.87 -2.77
N ASP A 74 15.97 -2.69 -2.19
CA ASP A 74 14.61 -2.20 -2.03
C ASP A 74 13.99 -1.79 -3.37
N TYR A 75 14.79 -1.23 -4.28
CA TYR A 75 14.35 -0.95 -5.65
C TYR A 75 13.81 -2.21 -6.32
N TRP A 76 14.62 -3.30 -6.35
CA TRP A 76 14.20 -4.54 -7.01
C TRP A 76 13.02 -5.19 -6.31
N LEU A 77 12.99 -5.18 -4.99
CA LEU A 77 11.89 -5.76 -4.22
C LEU A 77 10.59 -4.96 -4.41
N THR A 78 10.67 -3.64 -4.46
CA THR A 78 9.52 -2.77 -4.74
C THR A 78 8.96 -3.04 -6.15
N GLN A 79 9.83 -3.19 -7.16
CA GLN A 79 9.40 -3.52 -8.52
C GLN A 79 8.77 -4.92 -8.57
N LEU A 80 9.35 -5.90 -7.89
CA LEU A 80 8.79 -7.24 -7.83
C LEU A 80 7.40 -7.26 -7.16
N MET A 81 7.17 -6.43 -6.15
CA MET A 81 5.88 -6.32 -5.45
C MET A 81 4.76 -5.71 -6.33
N ILE A 82 5.11 -4.96 -7.37
CA ILE A 82 4.13 -4.44 -8.33
C ILE A 82 3.43 -5.59 -9.06
N ILE A 83 4.16 -6.67 -9.38
CA ILE A 83 3.63 -7.81 -10.12
C ILE A 83 2.42 -8.44 -9.42
N PRO A 84 2.50 -8.94 -8.16
CA PRO A 84 1.35 -9.51 -7.49
C PRO A 84 0.28 -8.45 -7.16
N SER A 85 0.66 -7.18 -6.93
CA SER A 85 -0.34 -6.12 -6.67
C SER A 85 -1.24 -5.87 -7.88
N LEU A 86 -0.67 -5.69 -9.07
CA LEU A 86 -1.42 -5.54 -10.32
C LEU A 86 -2.00 -6.88 -10.79
N GLY A 87 -1.28 -7.98 -10.55
CA GLY A 87 -1.73 -9.34 -10.82
C GLY A 87 -3.06 -9.68 -10.13
N THR A 88 -3.28 -9.17 -8.91
CA THR A 88 -4.57 -9.30 -8.22
C THR A 88 -5.73 -8.76 -9.07
N LEU A 89 -5.54 -7.60 -9.73
CA LEU A 89 -6.59 -7.01 -10.57
C LEU A 89 -6.84 -7.84 -11.82
N VAL A 90 -5.77 -8.27 -12.48
CA VAL A 90 -5.86 -9.10 -13.69
C VAL A 90 -6.53 -10.44 -13.37
N VAL A 91 -6.07 -11.13 -12.33
CA VAL A 91 -6.62 -12.42 -11.92
C VAL A 91 -8.09 -12.29 -11.50
N SER A 92 -8.45 -11.23 -10.77
CA SER A 92 -9.84 -10.99 -10.40
C SER A 92 -10.73 -10.69 -11.61
N GLY A 93 -10.21 -9.97 -12.62
CA GLY A 93 -10.93 -9.73 -13.86
C GLY A 93 -11.12 -11.00 -14.67
N LEU A 94 -10.08 -11.84 -14.79
CA LEU A 94 -10.17 -13.14 -15.47
C LEU A 94 -11.15 -14.08 -14.73
N ASP A 95 -11.13 -14.08 -13.41
CA ASP A 95 -12.07 -14.85 -12.58
C ASP A 95 -13.51 -14.40 -12.84
N GLN A 96 -13.76 -13.09 -12.88
CA GLN A 96 -15.07 -12.54 -13.28
C GLN A 96 -15.49 -12.98 -14.68
N ARG A 97 -14.55 -13.00 -15.64
CA ARG A 97 -14.82 -13.36 -17.04
C ARG A 97 -15.19 -14.82 -17.21
N TRP A 98 -14.50 -15.72 -16.49
CA TRP A 98 -14.62 -17.15 -16.65
C TRP A 98 -15.35 -17.86 -15.49
N ASN A 99 -15.81 -17.09 -14.48
CA ASN A 99 -16.53 -17.59 -13.32
C ASN A 99 -15.80 -18.75 -12.59
N TRP A 100 -14.49 -18.61 -12.37
CA TRP A 100 -13.70 -19.62 -11.66
C TRP A 100 -14.10 -19.74 -10.18
N THR A 101 -14.33 -18.58 -9.52
CA THR A 101 -14.85 -18.53 -8.17
C THR A 101 -16.38 -18.61 -8.22
N ARG A 102 -16.96 -19.51 -7.42
CA ARG A 102 -18.43 -19.57 -7.25
C ARG A 102 -18.94 -18.26 -6.67
N PRO A 103 -20.23 -17.90 -6.90
CA PRO A 103 -20.80 -16.75 -6.25
C PRO A 103 -20.54 -16.78 -4.75
N LEU A 104 -19.88 -15.76 -4.24
CA LEU A 104 -19.58 -15.60 -2.83
C LEU A 104 -20.78 -14.96 -2.11
N PRO A 105 -21.01 -15.28 -0.83
CA PRO A 105 -22.04 -14.60 -0.06
C PRO A 105 -21.74 -13.10 0.04
N LEU A 106 -22.76 -12.25 -0.04
CA LEU A 106 -22.65 -10.78 -0.12
C LEU A 106 -21.84 -10.17 1.04
N TRP A 107 -21.83 -10.81 2.20
CA TRP A 107 -21.07 -10.30 3.34
C TRP A 107 -19.54 -10.32 3.07
N LEU A 108 -19.04 -11.20 2.20
CA LEU A 108 -17.59 -11.29 1.94
C LEU A 108 -17.06 -10.10 1.14
N PRO A 109 -17.68 -9.66 0.02
CA PRO A 109 -17.31 -8.39 -0.63
C PRO A 109 -17.48 -7.16 0.27
N LEU A 110 -18.47 -7.14 1.16
CA LEU A 110 -18.66 -6.05 2.12
C LEU A 110 -17.51 -5.99 3.13
N ILE A 111 -17.11 -7.13 3.70
CA ILE A 111 -15.90 -7.22 4.53
C ILE A 111 -14.68 -6.81 3.73
N GLY A 112 -14.57 -7.22 2.47
CA GLY A 112 -13.50 -6.81 1.56
C GLY A 112 -13.41 -5.29 1.42
N GLY A 113 -14.53 -4.63 1.18
CA GLY A 113 -14.61 -3.16 1.14
C GLY A 113 -14.19 -2.51 2.45
N LEU A 114 -14.64 -3.04 3.59
CA LEU A 114 -14.25 -2.54 4.91
C LEU A 114 -12.75 -2.70 5.16
N LEU A 115 -12.17 -3.88 4.88
CA LEU A 115 -10.73 -4.12 4.99
C LEU A 115 -9.93 -3.19 4.09
N PHE A 116 -10.41 -2.95 2.86
CA PHE A 116 -9.78 -2.02 1.93
C PHE A 116 -9.71 -0.60 2.53
N LEU A 117 -10.83 -0.10 3.06
CA LEU A 117 -10.91 1.22 3.67
C LEU A 117 -10.05 1.33 4.94
N VAL A 118 -10.13 0.35 5.84
CA VAL A 118 -9.35 0.33 7.10
C VAL A 118 -7.86 0.26 6.81
N GLY A 119 -7.45 -0.60 5.87
CA GLY A 119 -6.06 -0.70 5.47
C GLY A 119 -5.53 0.61 4.88
N TYR A 120 -6.32 1.24 4.00
CA TYR A 120 -5.93 2.52 3.41
C TYR A 120 -5.88 3.66 4.44
N ALA A 121 -6.84 3.70 5.37
CA ALA A 121 -6.85 4.65 6.48
C ALA A 121 -5.59 4.49 7.37
N LEU A 122 -5.15 3.26 7.61
CA LEU A 122 -3.90 2.99 8.35
C LEU A 122 -2.67 3.49 7.59
N VAL A 123 -2.61 3.29 6.25
CA VAL A 123 -1.55 3.88 5.41
C VAL A 123 -1.54 5.39 5.53
N LEU A 124 -2.72 6.02 5.42
CA LEU A 124 -2.86 7.47 5.51
C LEU A 124 -2.44 8.00 6.89
N TRP A 125 -2.82 7.31 7.97
CA TRP A 125 -2.39 7.66 9.32
C TRP A 125 -0.87 7.54 9.48
N ALA A 126 -0.27 6.48 8.92
CA ALA A 126 1.19 6.31 8.91
C ALA A 126 1.89 7.45 8.14
N MET A 127 1.37 7.81 6.97
CA MET A 127 1.89 8.94 6.16
C MET A 127 1.74 10.29 6.89
N TYR A 128 0.64 10.50 7.57
CA TYR A 128 0.40 11.74 8.32
C TYR A 128 1.32 11.86 9.53
N ALA A 129 1.58 10.77 10.24
CA ALA A 129 2.44 10.74 11.43
C ALA A 129 3.94 10.84 11.08
N ASN A 130 4.35 10.37 9.88
CA ASN A 130 5.75 10.25 9.49
C ASN A 130 6.10 11.15 8.30
N LYS A 131 6.74 12.28 8.57
CA LYS A 131 7.20 13.21 7.54
C LYS A 131 8.29 12.64 6.61
N TYR A 132 8.91 11.52 6.98
CA TYR A 132 9.91 10.81 6.17
C TYR A 132 9.34 9.66 5.37
N PHE A 133 8.00 9.49 5.36
CA PHE A 133 7.35 8.40 4.67
C PHE A 133 7.64 8.42 3.16
N SER A 134 8.40 7.44 2.69
CA SER A 134 8.92 7.32 1.33
C SER A 134 8.37 6.09 0.61
N GLN A 135 8.55 6.04 -0.72
CA GLN A 135 8.27 4.83 -1.50
C GLN A 135 9.38 3.78 -1.41
N VAL A 136 10.59 4.20 -1.04
CA VAL A 136 11.79 3.39 -0.96
C VAL A 136 12.48 3.55 0.38
N VAL A 137 13.23 2.53 0.76
CA VAL A 137 14.03 2.53 1.98
C VAL A 137 15.29 3.37 1.75
N ARG A 138 15.37 4.48 2.47
CA ARG A 138 16.55 5.35 2.53
C ARG A 138 16.61 6.14 3.84
N ILE A 139 17.80 6.44 4.30
CA ILE A 139 17.99 7.39 5.39
C ILE A 139 18.04 8.80 4.78
N GLN A 140 17.15 9.69 5.21
CA GLN A 140 17.00 11.06 4.71
C GLN A 140 17.82 12.03 5.59
N SER A 141 19.15 11.83 5.65
CA SER A 141 20.05 12.60 6.49
C SER A 141 19.97 14.10 6.21
N GLU A 142 19.72 14.47 4.95
CA GLU A 142 19.54 15.85 4.50
C GLU A 142 18.29 16.53 5.09
N ARG A 143 17.38 15.73 5.66
CA ARG A 143 16.15 16.21 6.33
C ARG A 143 16.17 15.97 7.84
N GLY A 144 17.32 15.59 8.40
CA GLY A 144 17.45 15.25 9.82
C GLY A 144 16.57 14.05 10.21
N HIS A 145 16.67 12.95 9.45
CA HIS A 145 15.84 11.76 9.67
C HIS A 145 16.05 11.17 11.07
N VAL A 146 14.99 11.05 11.82
CA VAL A 146 14.94 10.44 13.15
C VAL A 146 13.81 9.43 13.23
N ALA A 147 13.91 8.49 14.17
CA ALA A 147 12.86 7.50 14.41
C ALA A 147 11.54 8.17 14.80
N VAL A 148 10.47 7.89 14.06
CA VAL A 148 9.12 8.39 14.36
C VAL A 148 8.45 7.44 15.32
N THR A 149 7.95 7.99 16.45
CA THR A 149 7.33 7.23 17.54
C THR A 149 5.86 7.60 17.76
N ALA A 150 5.32 8.53 16.95
CA ALA A 150 3.97 9.07 17.10
C ALA A 150 2.94 8.27 16.27
N GLY A 151 1.66 8.48 16.56
CA GLY A 151 0.57 7.88 15.80
C GLY A 151 0.61 6.36 15.83
N PRO A 152 0.43 5.67 14.69
CA PRO A 152 0.41 4.20 14.62
C PRO A 152 1.78 3.58 14.92
N TYR A 153 2.88 4.34 14.83
CA TYR A 153 4.24 3.90 15.15
C TYR A 153 4.44 3.60 16.64
N ARG A 154 3.50 3.99 17.52
CA ARG A 154 3.52 3.58 18.93
C ARG A 154 3.20 2.10 19.13
N PHE A 155 2.49 1.50 18.18
CA PHE A 155 1.98 0.13 18.31
C PHE A 155 2.81 -0.87 17.50
N ILE A 156 3.19 -0.50 16.29
CA ILE A 156 3.98 -1.33 15.36
C ILE A 156 4.96 -0.46 14.59
N ARG A 157 6.08 -1.05 14.16
CA ARG A 157 7.16 -0.32 13.49
C ARG A 157 6.88 0.02 12.03
N HIS A 158 6.06 -0.80 11.34
CA HIS A 158 5.75 -0.64 9.91
C HIS A 158 4.23 -0.58 9.63
N PRO A 159 3.50 0.40 10.19
CA PRO A 159 2.05 0.47 10.05
C PRO A 159 1.60 0.69 8.60
N GLY A 160 2.41 1.37 7.78
CA GLY A 160 2.12 1.53 6.36
C GLY A 160 2.07 0.19 5.62
N TYR A 161 2.97 -0.75 5.94
CA TYR A 161 2.98 -2.08 5.32
C TYR A 161 1.81 -2.95 5.76
N LEU A 162 1.44 -2.90 7.03
CA LEU A 162 0.21 -3.57 7.50
C LEU A 162 -1.01 -3.02 6.76
N GLY A 163 -1.11 -1.69 6.63
CA GLY A 163 -2.21 -1.06 5.92
C GLY A 163 -2.28 -1.45 4.44
N MET A 164 -1.15 -1.47 3.73
CA MET A 164 -1.08 -1.91 2.33
C MET A 164 -1.51 -3.37 2.17
N THR A 165 -1.04 -4.24 3.07
CA THR A 165 -1.38 -5.67 3.08
C THR A 165 -2.88 -5.88 3.33
N THR A 166 -3.43 -5.18 4.33
CA THR A 166 -4.87 -5.24 4.66
C THR A 166 -5.72 -4.73 3.50
N SER A 167 -5.31 -3.63 2.83
CA SER A 167 -6.02 -3.10 1.65
C SER A 167 -5.99 -4.09 0.48
N LEU A 168 -4.86 -4.76 0.22
CA LEU A 168 -4.76 -5.72 -0.87
C LEU A 168 -5.65 -6.95 -0.61
N LEU A 169 -5.68 -7.47 0.61
CA LEU A 169 -6.61 -8.54 1.00
C LEU A 169 -8.06 -8.08 0.83
N GLY A 170 -8.34 -6.84 1.26
CA GLY A 170 -9.65 -6.22 1.07
C GLY A 170 -10.06 -6.15 -0.40
N ALA A 171 -9.14 -5.79 -1.30
CA ALA A 171 -9.38 -5.74 -2.74
C ALA A 171 -9.74 -7.12 -3.30
N VAL A 172 -9.05 -8.19 -2.88
CA VAL A 172 -9.35 -9.58 -3.30
C VAL A 172 -10.80 -9.95 -2.97
N PHE A 173 -11.23 -9.71 -1.73
CA PHE A 173 -12.59 -10.04 -1.29
C PHE A 173 -13.65 -9.11 -1.90
N LEU A 174 -13.36 -7.80 -2.03
CA LEU A 174 -14.25 -6.83 -2.65
C LEU A 174 -14.53 -7.19 -4.12
N LEU A 175 -13.50 -7.61 -4.85
CA LEU A 175 -13.63 -8.05 -6.25
C LEU A 175 -14.26 -9.44 -6.38
N GLY A 176 -14.42 -10.18 -5.28
CA GLY A 176 -15.07 -11.47 -5.25
C GLY A 176 -14.25 -12.61 -5.87
N SER A 177 -12.91 -12.51 -5.88
CA SER A 177 -12.03 -13.50 -6.50
C SER A 177 -11.15 -14.23 -5.46
N LEU A 178 -11.44 -15.51 -5.23
CA LEU A 178 -10.57 -16.33 -4.37
C LEU A 178 -9.21 -16.63 -5.04
N TYR A 179 -9.15 -16.66 -6.37
CA TYR A 179 -7.88 -16.82 -7.10
C TYR A 179 -6.94 -15.63 -6.90
N GLY A 180 -7.47 -14.45 -6.62
CA GLY A 180 -6.67 -13.29 -6.20
C GLY A 180 -5.85 -13.51 -4.94
N LEU A 181 -6.24 -14.48 -4.09
CA LEU A 181 -5.46 -14.87 -2.90
C LEU A 181 -4.07 -15.41 -3.26
N VAL A 182 -3.87 -16.00 -4.43
CA VAL A 182 -2.54 -16.47 -4.90
C VAL A 182 -1.60 -15.26 -5.03
N CYS A 183 -2.06 -14.19 -5.69
CA CYS A 183 -1.29 -12.96 -5.79
C CYS A 183 -1.06 -12.31 -4.42
N PHE A 184 -2.10 -12.31 -3.57
CA PHE A 184 -1.99 -11.80 -2.20
C PHE A 184 -0.93 -12.55 -1.38
N VAL A 185 -0.88 -13.88 -1.44
CA VAL A 185 0.13 -14.69 -0.72
C VAL A 185 1.54 -14.36 -1.21
N VAL A 186 1.75 -14.23 -2.52
CA VAL A 186 3.04 -13.81 -3.07
C VAL A 186 3.42 -12.42 -2.56
N TYR A 187 2.48 -11.47 -2.59
CA TYR A 187 2.70 -10.13 -2.03
C TYR A 187 3.03 -10.18 -0.55
N LEU A 188 2.32 -11.02 0.22
CA LEU A 188 2.53 -11.18 1.66
C LEU A 188 3.96 -11.65 1.98
N VAL A 189 4.48 -12.62 1.25
CA VAL A 189 5.88 -13.08 1.40
C VAL A 189 6.86 -11.94 1.12
N LEU A 190 6.64 -11.20 0.03
CA LEU A 190 7.53 -10.10 -0.36
C LEU A 190 7.50 -8.94 0.65
N ILE A 191 6.33 -8.60 1.20
CA ILE A 191 6.23 -7.51 2.19
C ILE A 191 6.87 -7.92 3.52
N PHE A 192 6.76 -9.18 3.94
CA PHE A 192 7.48 -9.67 5.12
C PHE A 192 9.00 -9.57 4.92
N LEU A 193 9.50 -9.99 3.77
CA LEU A 193 10.93 -9.87 3.42
C LEU A 193 11.36 -8.40 3.43
N ARG A 194 10.57 -7.51 2.79
CA ARG A 194 10.84 -6.07 2.75
C ARG A 194 10.88 -5.47 4.15
N THR A 195 9.91 -5.81 4.98
CA THR A 195 9.84 -5.35 6.38
C THR A 195 11.07 -5.77 7.16
N ALA A 196 11.52 -7.03 7.02
CA ALA A 196 12.71 -7.53 7.71
C ALA A 196 13.99 -6.80 7.29
N LEU A 197 14.16 -6.58 5.98
CA LEU A 197 15.34 -5.89 5.42
C LEU A 197 15.34 -4.39 5.78
N GLU A 198 14.20 -3.72 5.73
CA GLU A 198 14.07 -2.32 6.13
C GLU A 198 14.34 -2.15 7.62
N ASP A 199 13.73 -2.98 8.47
CA ASP A 199 13.95 -2.95 9.91
C ASP A 199 15.44 -3.14 10.27
N ARG A 200 16.12 -4.07 9.59
CA ARG A 200 17.57 -4.27 9.72
C ARG A 200 18.37 -3.03 9.30
N THR A 201 17.98 -2.40 8.19
CA THR A 201 18.63 -1.18 7.71
C THR A 201 18.46 -0.02 8.69
N LEU A 202 17.23 0.16 9.20
CA LEU A 202 16.93 1.22 10.16
C LEU A 202 17.64 1.00 11.51
N LEU A 203 17.76 -0.25 11.97
CA LEU A 203 18.53 -0.60 13.17
C LEU A 203 20.02 -0.27 13.04
N ALA A 204 20.57 -0.44 11.84
CA ALA A 204 22.00 -0.22 11.58
C ALA A 204 22.33 1.26 11.28
N GLU A 205 21.43 1.99 10.63
CA GLU A 205 21.76 3.27 10.02
C GLU A 205 20.98 4.48 10.57
N LEU A 206 19.83 4.28 11.24
CA LEU A 206 19.00 5.38 11.72
C LEU A 206 19.25 5.66 13.21
N PRO A 207 19.79 6.84 13.58
CA PRO A 207 19.98 7.21 14.98
C PRO A 207 18.67 7.16 15.77
N GLY A 208 18.71 6.59 16.97
CA GLY A 208 17.56 6.46 17.88
C GLY A 208 16.57 5.34 17.53
N TYR A 209 16.75 4.68 16.38
CA TYR A 209 15.86 3.56 16.01
C TYR A 209 16.05 2.31 16.88
N PRO A 210 17.26 1.93 17.33
CA PRO A 210 17.44 0.82 18.27
C PRO A 210 16.66 1.00 19.59
N GLU A 211 16.65 2.21 20.14
CA GLU A 211 15.91 2.55 21.37
C GLU A 211 14.40 2.51 21.13
N TYR A 212 13.95 3.00 19.99
CA TYR A 212 12.57 2.91 19.55
C TYR A 212 12.13 1.44 19.41
N ALA A 213 12.93 0.61 18.75
CA ALA A 213 12.64 -0.81 18.52
C ALA A 213 12.53 -1.63 19.82
N LYS A 214 13.25 -1.24 20.90
CA LYS A 214 13.10 -1.83 22.23
C LYS A 214 11.73 -1.54 22.85
N ARG A 215 11.16 -0.36 22.58
CA ARG A 215 9.84 0.07 23.10
C ARG A 215 8.70 -0.50 22.25
N THR A 216 8.80 -0.40 20.92
CA THR A 216 7.82 -0.90 19.98
C THR A 216 8.32 -2.22 19.38
N ARG A 217 7.97 -3.32 20.04
CA ARG A 217 8.54 -4.66 19.75
C ARG A 217 8.07 -5.24 18.42
N PHE A 218 6.82 -5.00 18.05
CA PHE A 218 6.21 -5.61 16.86
C PHE A 218 6.58 -4.86 15.59
N ARG A 219 7.00 -5.59 14.56
CA ARG A 219 7.33 -5.04 13.25
C ARG A 219 6.07 -4.74 12.44
N LEU A 220 5.20 -5.72 12.31
CA LEU A 220 4.05 -5.66 11.41
C LEU A 220 2.75 -6.06 12.12
N VAL A 221 2.72 -7.22 12.78
CA VAL A 221 1.51 -7.77 13.39
C VAL A 221 1.65 -7.77 14.90
N PRO A 222 0.79 -7.01 15.64
CA PRO A 222 0.81 -7.00 17.09
C PRO A 222 0.64 -8.42 17.66
N GLY A 223 1.48 -8.78 18.60
CA GLY A 223 1.44 -10.10 19.25
C GLY A 223 2.13 -11.24 18.49
N LEU A 224 2.46 -11.07 17.19
CA LEU A 224 3.07 -12.12 16.38
C LEU A 224 4.50 -11.77 15.93
N TRP A 225 4.72 -10.61 15.34
CA TRP A 225 6.02 -10.28 14.71
C TRP A 225 6.26 -8.76 14.58
#